data_501e014708523862f9989e88f420a913
#
_entry.id   501e014708523862f9989e88f420a913
#
_cell.length_a   1.000
_cell.length_b   1.000
_cell.length_c   1.000
_cell.angle_alpha   90.00
_cell.angle_beta   90.00
_cell.angle_gamma   90.00
#
_symmetry.space_group_name_H-M   'P 1'
#
loop_
_entity.id
_entity.type
_entity.pdbx_description
1 polymer ?
#
loop_
_entity_poly.entity_id
_entity_poly.type
_entity_poly.pdbx_seq_one_letter_code
_entity_poly.pdbx_strand_id
1 'polypeptide(L)'
;MSGKAVELKGQLPPLPTLASTPEEAAARKLAQEERDAAVRGVVSIGAMREAVKRHARSLPLLTEIPRIKRLDAQGFAARAAQGLPFLMTGLVERWPLCSLTPRDLRERHGAMPVRARVGDYIRQPFRANRPMRDMLLAEYLDLEPGRIHGPGEPPPYVGNMELRELNRLCHWPAYFGKMGPPRYWLGPVGTMTPLHCDFDDNLFAQIWGAKRIFLVPPHHDAFLYPNEANPVLFGSPFDPEQPDFDAYPLARQARPVEVIVKPGDLLYVPAGWYHQVRALEFSLSSNRWARGLPLALQNDLALRRP
;
A
#
# COMPACT_ATOMS: atom_id res chain seq x y z
N MET A 1 -33.20 -19.82 27.10
CA MET A 1 -33.24 -18.37 26.88
C MET A 1 -32.44 -18.08 25.62
N SER A 2 -33.17 -17.69 24.58
CA SER A 2 -32.66 -17.56 23.23
C SER A 2 -31.97 -16.19 23.07
N GLY A 3 -30.66 -16.18 22.88
CA GLY A 3 -29.90 -14.97 22.56
C GLY A 3 -30.13 -14.58 21.09
N LYS A 4 -30.87 -13.50 20.88
CA LYS A 4 -31.05 -12.91 19.52
C LYS A 4 -29.73 -12.31 19.07
N ALA A 5 -29.15 -12.87 18.01
CA ALA A 5 -28.13 -12.22 17.22
C ALA A 5 -28.73 -10.93 16.64
N VAL A 6 -28.13 -9.79 16.97
CA VAL A 6 -28.45 -8.51 16.35
C VAL A 6 -27.84 -8.52 14.95
N GLU A 7 -28.66 -8.78 13.94
CA GLU A 7 -28.31 -8.53 12.53
C GLU A 7 -28.15 -7.02 12.34
N LEU A 8 -26.91 -6.54 12.25
CA LEU A 8 -26.63 -5.21 11.77
C LEU A 8 -26.90 -5.14 10.25
N LYS A 9 -28.18 -5.00 9.88
CA LYS A 9 -28.61 -4.61 8.54
C LYS A 9 -28.45 -3.09 8.39
N GLY A 10 -27.22 -2.62 8.27
CA GLY A 10 -26.91 -1.29 7.79
C GLY A 10 -26.21 -1.42 6.45
N GLN A 11 -26.87 -1.11 5.32
CA GLN A 11 -26.16 -0.85 4.09
C GLN A 11 -25.20 0.31 4.37
N LEU A 12 -23.89 0.04 4.28
CA LEU A 12 -22.90 1.09 4.33
C LEU A 12 -23.21 2.08 3.18
N PRO A 13 -23.22 3.39 3.45
CA PRO A 13 -23.47 4.37 2.42
C PRO A 13 -22.45 4.20 1.27
N PRO A 14 -22.87 4.43 0.01
CA PRO A 14 -21.96 4.36 -1.13
C PRO A 14 -20.78 5.28 -0.89
N LEU A 15 -19.59 4.85 -1.30
CA LEU A 15 -18.39 5.69 -1.24
C LEU A 15 -18.67 6.96 -2.05
N PRO A 16 -18.61 8.14 -1.46
CA PRO A 16 -18.93 9.37 -2.15
C PRO A 16 -18.00 9.60 -3.34
N THR A 17 -18.54 10.10 -4.43
CA THR A 17 -17.81 10.52 -5.64
C THR A 17 -16.85 11.67 -5.34
N LEU A 18 -15.74 11.68 -6.00
CA LEU A 18 -14.46 12.36 -5.72
C LEU A 18 -14.39 13.90 -5.87
N ALA A 19 -15.47 14.63 -5.93
CA ALA A 19 -15.43 16.08 -5.76
C ALA A 19 -15.78 16.38 -4.30
N SER A 20 -14.80 16.51 -3.42
CA SER A 20 -15.10 16.63 -2.01
C SER A 20 -14.56 17.91 -1.43
N THR A 21 -15.43 18.57 -0.70
CA THR A 21 -15.06 19.66 0.21
C THR A 21 -14.11 19.13 1.31
N PRO A 22 -13.34 19.99 1.96
CA PRO A 22 -12.53 19.59 3.12
C PRO A 22 -13.35 18.88 4.21
N GLU A 23 -14.62 19.23 4.38
CA GLU A 23 -15.56 18.61 5.31
C GLU A 23 -15.93 17.17 4.89
N GLU A 24 -16.18 16.96 3.60
CA GLU A 24 -16.44 15.61 3.07
C GLU A 24 -15.20 14.72 3.13
N ALA A 25 -14.01 15.30 2.96
CA ALA A 25 -12.75 14.59 3.13
C ALA A 25 -12.54 14.19 4.58
N ALA A 26 -12.86 15.06 5.54
CA ALA A 26 -12.82 14.77 6.97
C ALA A 26 -13.84 13.70 7.36
N ALA A 27 -15.07 13.79 6.84
CA ALA A 27 -16.13 12.81 7.08
C ALA A 27 -15.77 11.42 6.52
N ARG A 28 -15.15 11.36 5.32
CA ARG A 28 -14.64 10.10 4.76
C ARG A 28 -13.56 9.47 5.61
N LYS A 29 -12.65 10.30 6.11
CA LYS A 29 -11.59 9.91 6.98
C LYS A 29 -12.15 9.31 8.27
N LEU A 30 -13.09 9.99 8.91
CA LEU A 30 -13.76 9.49 10.12
C LEU A 30 -14.50 8.17 9.84
N ALA A 31 -15.26 8.09 8.75
CA ALA A 31 -15.95 6.86 8.35
C ALA A 31 -15.00 5.71 7.98
N GLN A 32 -13.81 6.02 7.47
CA GLN A 32 -12.77 5.00 7.24
C GLN A 32 -12.15 4.55 8.56
N GLU A 33 -11.87 5.46 9.47
CA GLU A 33 -11.37 5.17 10.82
C GLU A 33 -12.37 4.30 11.62
N GLU A 34 -13.65 4.62 11.57
CA GLU A 34 -14.70 3.82 12.21
C GLU A 34 -14.79 2.41 11.61
N ARG A 35 -14.71 2.28 10.27
CA ARG A 35 -14.69 0.97 9.62
C ARG A 35 -13.44 0.17 10.00
N ASP A 36 -12.29 0.82 10.03
CA ASP A 36 -11.03 0.18 10.38
C ASP A 36 -11.00 -0.20 11.87
N ALA A 37 -11.56 0.63 12.75
CA ALA A 37 -11.75 0.31 14.16
C ALA A 37 -12.72 -0.86 14.36
N ALA A 38 -13.86 -0.90 13.66
CA ALA A 38 -14.81 -2.00 13.69
C ALA A 38 -14.20 -3.33 13.19
N VAL A 39 -13.27 -3.25 12.24
CA VAL A 39 -12.57 -4.43 11.69
C VAL A 39 -11.44 -4.90 12.61
N ARG A 40 -10.77 -3.98 13.31
CA ARG A 40 -9.61 -4.27 14.18
C ARG A 40 -10.00 -4.61 15.62
N GLY A 41 -11.28 -4.47 15.99
CA GLY A 41 -11.75 -4.73 17.37
C GLY A 41 -11.13 -3.79 18.40
N VAL A 42 -11.59 -2.53 18.43
CA VAL A 42 -11.35 -1.56 19.53
C VAL A 42 -9.93 -1.00 19.70
N VAL A 43 -8.95 -1.36 18.88
CA VAL A 43 -7.61 -0.76 18.96
C VAL A 43 -7.53 0.49 18.10
N SER A 44 -7.30 1.67 18.71
CA SER A 44 -7.13 2.92 17.96
C SER A 44 -5.85 2.92 17.12
N ILE A 45 -5.85 3.68 16.02
CA ILE A 45 -4.65 3.85 15.17
C ILE A 45 -3.47 4.40 15.99
N GLY A 46 -3.72 5.32 16.92
CA GLY A 46 -2.68 5.83 17.82
C GLY A 46 -2.05 4.74 18.69
N ALA A 47 -2.88 3.86 19.30
CA ALA A 47 -2.37 2.73 20.08
C ALA A 47 -1.60 1.74 19.20
N MET A 48 -2.08 1.49 17.99
CA MET A 48 -1.39 0.64 17.01
C MET A 48 -0.03 1.23 16.63
N ARG A 49 0.03 2.54 16.32
CA ARG A 49 1.27 3.26 16.00
C ARG A 49 2.31 3.10 17.11
N GLU A 50 1.93 3.34 18.36
CA GLU A 50 2.84 3.20 19.47
C GLU A 50 3.27 1.75 19.71
N ALA A 51 2.40 0.78 19.50
CA ALA A 51 2.74 -0.63 19.62
C ALA A 51 3.75 -1.09 18.56
N VAL A 52 3.55 -0.75 17.28
CA VAL A 52 4.51 -1.10 16.22
C VAL A 52 5.86 -0.41 16.44
N LYS A 53 5.89 0.82 16.94
CA LYS A 53 7.12 1.55 17.27
C LYS A 53 7.87 0.88 18.42
N ARG A 54 7.17 0.50 19.49
CA ARG A 54 7.77 -0.23 20.61
C ARG A 54 8.39 -1.54 20.14
N HIS A 55 7.62 -2.33 19.38
CA HIS A 55 8.11 -3.59 18.82
C HIS A 55 9.34 -3.37 17.95
N ALA A 56 9.28 -2.40 17.04
CA ALA A 56 10.36 -2.12 16.09
C ALA A 56 11.68 -1.67 16.75
N ARG A 57 11.65 -1.05 17.94
CA ARG A 57 12.87 -0.66 18.68
C ARG A 57 13.72 -1.86 19.10
N SER A 58 13.13 -3.03 19.23
CA SER A 58 13.85 -4.28 19.57
C SER A 58 14.38 -5.02 18.34
N LEU A 59 14.03 -4.56 17.12
CA LEU A 59 14.43 -5.23 15.89
C LEU A 59 15.86 -4.85 15.47
N PRO A 60 16.56 -5.76 14.80
CA PRO A 60 17.83 -5.43 14.17
C PRO A 60 17.62 -4.41 13.04
N LEU A 61 18.60 -3.52 12.85
CA LEU A 61 18.62 -2.68 11.66
C LEU A 61 18.91 -3.55 10.44
N LEU A 62 18.04 -3.43 9.44
CA LEU A 62 18.26 -4.11 8.17
C LEU A 62 19.18 -3.26 7.28
N THR A 63 20.14 -3.91 6.63
CA THR A 63 20.94 -3.33 5.54
C THR A 63 20.45 -3.77 4.17
N GLU A 64 19.67 -4.86 4.12
CA GLU A 64 19.04 -5.40 2.92
C GLU A 64 17.71 -6.09 3.28
N ILE A 65 16.82 -6.23 2.31
CA ILE A 65 15.57 -6.98 2.47
C ILE A 65 15.83 -8.45 2.11
N PRO A 66 15.67 -9.39 3.06
CA PRO A 66 15.93 -10.80 2.80
C PRO A 66 15.04 -11.34 1.67
N ARG A 67 15.67 -12.06 0.72
CA ARG A 67 15.01 -12.81 -0.36
C ARG A 67 14.94 -14.27 0.03
N ILE A 68 13.74 -14.82 0.09
CA ILE A 68 13.50 -16.21 0.47
C ILE A 68 12.60 -16.91 -0.55
N LYS A 69 12.68 -18.23 -0.59
CA LYS A 69 11.70 -19.02 -1.35
C LYS A 69 10.33 -18.94 -0.65
N ARG A 70 9.27 -19.27 -1.40
CA ARG A 70 7.91 -19.32 -0.85
C ARG A 70 7.88 -20.11 0.45
N LEU A 71 7.10 -19.61 1.39
CA LEU A 71 6.80 -20.27 2.66
C LEU A 71 5.40 -20.89 2.60
N ASP A 72 5.16 -21.90 3.43
CA ASP A 72 3.79 -22.30 3.79
C ASP A 72 3.18 -21.29 4.78
N ALA A 73 1.94 -21.47 5.15
CA ALA A 73 1.23 -20.53 6.03
C ALA A 73 1.87 -20.42 7.43
N GLN A 74 2.37 -21.54 7.98
CA GLN A 74 3.00 -21.56 9.29
C GLN A 74 4.35 -20.86 9.26
N GLY A 75 5.19 -21.16 8.27
CA GLY A 75 6.49 -20.51 8.08
C GLY A 75 6.36 -19.00 7.81
N PHE A 76 5.33 -18.62 7.03
CA PHE A 76 5.02 -17.20 6.82
C PHE A 76 4.62 -16.52 8.14
N ALA A 77 3.69 -17.09 8.89
CA ALA A 77 3.21 -16.51 10.16
C ALA A 77 4.37 -16.35 11.17
N ALA A 78 5.22 -17.37 11.31
CA ALA A 78 6.39 -17.32 12.19
C ALA A 78 7.40 -16.22 11.78
N ARG A 79 7.60 -16.03 10.47
CA ARG A 79 8.49 -15.00 9.96
C ARG A 79 7.91 -13.60 10.09
N ALA A 80 6.64 -13.42 9.73
CA ALA A 80 5.94 -12.16 9.79
C ALA A 80 5.74 -11.65 11.22
N ALA A 81 5.58 -12.57 12.19
CA ALA A 81 5.52 -12.23 13.62
C ALA A 81 6.78 -11.53 14.15
N GLN A 82 7.91 -11.62 13.44
CA GLN A 82 9.11 -10.86 13.76
C GLN A 82 8.95 -9.37 13.47
N GLY A 83 7.98 -8.95 12.63
CA GLY A 83 7.76 -7.54 12.27
C GLY A 83 8.82 -6.97 11.32
N LEU A 84 9.55 -7.81 10.60
CA LEU A 84 10.55 -7.43 9.61
C LEU A 84 10.04 -7.68 8.18
N PRO A 85 10.28 -6.77 7.23
CA PRO A 85 9.95 -7.00 5.84
C PRO A 85 10.82 -8.09 5.22
N PHE A 86 10.26 -8.83 4.27
CA PHE A 86 10.99 -9.82 3.48
C PHE A 86 10.31 -10.04 2.13
N LEU A 87 11.06 -10.51 1.16
CA LEU A 87 10.62 -10.77 -0.19
C LEU A 87 10.60 -12.27 -0.45
N MET A 88 9.49 -12.76 -1.00
CA MET A 88 9.32 -14.16 -1.40
C MET A 88 9.32 -14.32 -2.90
N THR A 89 9.91 -15.42 -3.38
CA THR A 89 9.90 -15.85 -4.78
C THR A 89 9.17 -17.17 -4.92
N GLY A 90 8.76 -17.57 -6.13
CA GLY A 90 8.14 -18.86 -6.39
C GLY A 90 6.62 -18.89 -6.24
N LEU A 91 5.97 -17.72 -6.17
CA LEU A 91 4.52 -17.60 -5.99
C LEU A 91 3.83 -16.84 -7.11
N VAL A 92 4.21 -15.58 -7.31
CA VAL A 92 3.49 -14.64 -8.18
C VAL A 92 3.68 -14.97 -9.66
N GLU A 93 4.84 -15.47 -10.06
CA GLU A 93 5.13 -15.86 -11.44
C GLU A 93 4.19 -16.93 -12.00
N ARG A 94 3.47 -17.65 -11.13
CA ARG A 94 2.47 -18.66 -11.49
C ARG A 94 1.08 -18.11 -11.69
N TRP A 95 0.87 -16.81 -11.44
CA TRP A 95 -0.44 -16.22 -11.63
C TRP A 95 -0.76 -16.05 -13.10
N PRO A 96 -1.99 -16.38 -13.55
CA PRO A 96 -2.40 -16.14 -14.92
C PRO A 96 -2.18 -14.70 -15.38
N LEU A 97 -2.29 -13.72 -14.47
CA LEU A 97 -2.06 -12.31 -14.80
C LEU A 97 -0.61 -12.03 -15.26
N CYS A 98 0.36 -12.79 -14.77
CA CYS A 98 1.77 -12.62 -15.15
C CYS A 98 2.06 -13.07 -16.60
N SER A 99 1.21 -13.92 -17.18
CA SER A 99 1.34 -14.37 -18.57
C SER A 99 0.73 -13.40 -19.58
N LEU A 100 -0.07 -12.41 -19.12
CA LEU A 100 -0.66 -11.40 -19.99
C LEU A 100 0.36 -10.29 -20.28
N THR A 101 0.37 -9.85 -21.52
CA THR A 101 1.05 -8.61 -21.93
C THR A 101 0.13 -7.40 -21.75
N PRO A 102 0.66 -6.15 -21.77
CA PRO A 102 -0.17 -4.96 -21.83
C PRO A 102 -1.19 -4.97 -23.00
N ARG A 103 -0.80 -5.55 -24.14
CA ARG A 103 -1.69 -5.73 -25.28
C ARG A 103 -2.83 -6.70 -24.97
N ASP A 104 -2.54 -7.87 -24.36
CA ASP A 104 -3.58 -8.81 -23.95
C ASP A 104 -4.56 -8.18 -22.96
N LEU A 105 -4.02 -7.39 -22.00
CA LEU A 105 -4.83 -6.69 -21.02
C LEU A 105 -5.77 -5.68 -21.70
N ARG A 106 -5.25 -4.93 -22.66
CA ARG A 106 -6.02 -3.99 -23.48
C ARG A 106 -7.14 -4.68 -24.27
N GLU A 107 -6.81 -5.77 -24.93
CA GLU A 107 -7.77 -6.50 -25.79
C GLU A 107 -8.87 -7.18 -24.96
N ARG A 108 -8.53 -7.78 -23.82
CA ARG A 108 -9.47 -8.58 -23.01
C ARG A 108 -10.21 -7.79 -21.93
N HIS A 109 -9.62 -6.70 -21.44
CA HIS A 109 -10.09 -5.96 -20.28
C HIS A 109 -10.12 -4.44 -20.52
N GLY A 110 -9.91 -3.99 -21.74
CA GLY A 110 -9.79 -2.57 -22.10
C GLY A 110 -11.03 -1.73 -21.78
N ALA A 111 -12.21 -2.35 -21.67
CA ALA A 111 -13.45 -1.67 -21.32
C ALA A 111 -13.59 -1.34 -19.82
N MET A 112 -12.67 -1.83 -18.96
CA MET A 112 -12.71 -1.49 -17.53
C MET A 112 -12.50 0.01 -17.31
N PRO A 113 -13.34 0.66 -16.48
CA PRO A 113 -13.10 2.04 -16.09
C PRO A 113 -11.91 2.10 -15.13
N VAL A 114 -11.01 3.03 -15.39
CA VAL A 114 -9.86 3.35 -14.52
C VAL A 114 -9.82 4.83 -14.22
N ARG A 115 -9.17 5.17 -13.11
CA ARG A 115 -8.95 6.54 -12.70
C ARG A 115 -7.46 6.76 -12.45
N ALA A 116 -6.84 7.61 -13.26
CA ALA A 116 -5.44 7.93 -13.17
C ALA A 116 -5.23 9.21 -12.35
N ARG A 117 -4.22 9.22 -11.50
CA ARG A 117 -3.67 10.42 -10.88
C ARG A 117 -2.95 11.21 -11.97
N VAL A 118 -3.19 12.51 -12.02
CA VAL A 118 -2.53 13.43 -12.95
C VAL A 118 -2.02 14.66 -12.18
N GLY A 119 -1.26 15.54 -12.86
CA GLY A 119 -0.65 16.69 -12.21
C GLY A 119 0.41 16.29 -11.19
N ASP A 120 0.78 17.21 -10.30
CA ASP A 120 1.89 17.03 -9.36
C ASP A 120 1.51 16.18 -8.12
N TYR A 121 1.09 14.94 -8.35
CA TYR A 121 0.70 14.02 -7.27
C TYR A 121 1.89 13.49 -6.45
N ILE A 122 3.12 13.71 -6.88
CA ILE A 122 4.33 13.31 -6.17
C ILE A 122 4.68 14.34 -5.08
N ARG A 123 4.78 15.62 -5.44
CA ARG A 123 5.09 16.70 -4.48
C ARG A 123 3.92 17.06 -3.59
N GLN A 124 2.70 16.74 -4.01
CA GLN A 124 1.48 16.96 -3.24
C GLN A 124 0.82 15.63 -2.84
N PRO A 125 1.53 14.77 -2.14
CA PRO A 125 1.05 13.43 -1.83
C PRO A 125 -0.16 13.50 -0.89
N PHE A 126 -1.05 12.54 -1.07
CA PHE A 126 -2.17 12.27 -0.15
C PHE A 126 -3.16 13.43 0.06
N ARG A 127 -3.18 14.45 -0.81
CA ARG A 127 -4.23 15.47 -0.79
C ARG A 127 -5.58 14.85 -1.17
N ALA A 128 -6.64 15.25 -0.44
CA ALA A 128 -8.01 14.82 -0.73
C ALA A 128 -8.44 15.18 -2.16
N ASN A 129 -8.06 16.37 -2.64
CA ASN A 129 -8.47 16.95 -3.91
C ASN A 129 -7.38 16.87 -4.99
N ARG A 130 -6.56 15.80 -5.00
CA ARG A 130 -5.60 15.61 -6.08
C ARG A 130 -6.32 15.43 -7.42
N PRO A 131 -5.78 16.00 -8.52
CA PRO A 131 -6.37 15.84 -9.83
C PRO A 131 -6.39 14.37 -10.25
N MET A 132 -7.54 13.95 -10.79
CA MET A 132 -7.76 12.59 -11.27
C MET A 132 -8.38 12.66 -12.66
N ARG A 133 -8.09 11.69 -13.52
CA ARG A 133 -8.69 11.56 -14.84
C ARG A 133 -9.34 10.19 -14.99
N ASP A 134 -10.64 10.19 -15.27
CA ASP A 134 -11.39 8.98 -15.57
C ASP A 134 -11.22 8.63 -17.05
N MET A 135 -11.00 7.36 -17.34
CA MET A 135 -10.86 6.83 -18.70
C MET A 135 -11.10 5.32 -18.72
N LEU A 136 -11.14 4.73 -19.89
CA LEU A 136 -11.12 3.29 -20.04
C LEU A 136 -9.67 2.77 -19.92
N LEU A 137 -9.51 1.52 -19.49
CA LEU A 137 -8.19 0.90 -19.39
C LEU A 137 -7.48 0.84 -20.75
N ALA A 138 -8.21 0.61 -21.84
CA ALA A 138 -7.65 0.65 -23.20
C ALA A 138 -7.05 2.03 -23.52
N GLU A 139 -7.82 3.10 -23.23
CA GLU A 139 -7.34 4.48 -23.41
C GLU A 139 -6.08 4.75 -22.58
N TYR A 140 -6.06 4.29 -21.33
CA TYR A 140 -4.89 4.43 -20.46
C TYR A 140 -3.65 3.71 -21.02
N LEU A 141 -3.83 2.48 -21.55
CA LEU A 141 -2.74 1.69 -22.11
C LEU A 141 -2.23 2.23 -23.45
N ASP A 142 -3.07 2.98 -24.18
CA ASP A 142 -2.72 3.67 -25.42
C ASP A 142 -2.06 5.02 -25.18
N LEU A 143 -1.97 5.50 -23.93
CA LEU A 143 -1.31 6.75 -23.62
C LEU A 143 0.18 6.63 -23.94
N GLU A 144 0.64 7.40 -24.92
CA GLU A 144 2.07 7.51 -25.19
C GLU A 144 2.77 8.19 -24.01
N PRO A 145 3.76 7.52 -23.39
CA PRO A 145 4.59 8.15 -22.38
C PRO A 145 5.24 9.40 -22.97
N GLY A 146 4.96 10.58 -22.41
CA GLY A 146 5.55 11.86 -22.87
C GLY A 146 4.58 12.82 -23.56
N ARG A 147 3.36 12.40 -23.94
CA ARG A 147 2.38 13.30 -24.57
C ARG A 147 1.38 13.97 -23.63
N ILE A 148 1.29 13.53 -22.37
CA ILE A 148 0.14 13.84 -21.50
C ILE A 148 0.51 14.63 -20.25
N HIS A 149 1.81 14.75 -19.97
CA HIS A 149 2.28 15.53 -18.84
C HIS A 149 3.15 16.66 -19.34
N GLY A 150 2.95 17.82 -18.73
CA GLY A 150 3.80 18.99 -18.97
C GLY A 150 5.24 18.72 -18.55
N PRO A 151 6.19 19.53 -19.01
CA PRO A 151 7.58 19.44 -18.56
C PRO A 151 7.62 19.46 -17.02
N GLY A 152 8.20 18.42 -16.43
CA GLY A 152 8.35 18.27 -14.97
C GLY A 152 7.15 17.70 -14.22
N GLU A 153 6.04 17.37 -14.89
CA GLU A 153 4.94 16.64 -14.27
C GLU A 153 5.20 15.11 -14.30
N PRO A 154 4.81 14.38 -13.25
CA PRO A 154 4.88 12.92 -13.27
C PRO A 154 3.85 12.35 -14.25
N PRO A 155 4.13 11.17 -14.85
CA PRO A 155 3.19 10.55 -15.78
C PRO A 155 1.90 10.10 -15.08
N PRO A 156 0.77 10.02 -15.80
CA PRO A 156 -0.49 9.53 -15.25
C PRO A 156 -0.34 8.16 -14.59
N TYR A 157 -0.93 8.00 -13.41
CA TYR A 157 -0.76 6.81 -12.59
C TYR A 157 -2.09 6.23 -12.09
N VAL A 158 -2.45 5.05 -12.56
CA VAL A 158 -3.56 4.27 -11.99
C VAL A 158 -3.05 3.64 -10.71
N GLY A 159 -3.46 4.17 -9.57
CA GLY A 159 -2.96 3.75 -8.27
C GLY A 159 -4.08 3.54 -7.26
N ASN A 160 -4.00 2.44 -6.49
CA ASN A 160 -4.98 2.04 -5.49
C ASN A 160 -6.38 1.75 -6.09
N MET A 161 -6.44 1.15 -7.28
CA MET A 161 -7.70 0.84 -7.96
C MET A 161 -8.16 -0.59 -7.70
N GLU A 162 -9.47 -0.80 -7.58
CA GLU A 162 -10.09 -2.13 -7.71
C GLU A 162 -10.31 -2.45 -9.19
N LEU A 163 -9.52 -3.36 -9.73
CA LEU A 163 -9.73 -3.91 -11.07
C LEU A 163 -10.32 -5.32 -10.91
N ARG A 164 -11.61 -5.40 -10.59
CA ARG A 164 -12.28 -6.63 -10.12
C ARG A 164 -12.17 -7.80 -11.08
N GLU A 165 -12.17 -7.53 -12.39
CA GLU A 165 -12.03 -8.58 -13.41
C GLU A 165 -10.67 -9.29 -13.32
N LEU A 166 -9.63 -8.60 -12.83
CA LEU A 166 -8.29 -9.17 -12.70
C LEU A 166 -8.13 -10.05 -11.46
N ASN A 167 -9.05 -9.97 -10.49
CA ASN A 167 -8.93 -10.72 -9.24
C ASN A 167 -8.86 -12.23 -9.44
N ARG A 168 -9.60 -12.75 -10.45
CA ARG A 168 -9.57 -14.18 -10.80
C ARG A 168 -8.26 -14.66 -11.41
N LEU A 169 -7.42 -13.72 -11.85
CA LEU A 169 -6.12 -13.99 -12.44
C LEU A 169 -4.97 -13.94 -11.42
N CYS A 170 -5.29 -13.68 -10.15
CA CYS A 170 -4.34 -13.54 -9.04
C CYS A 170 -4.61 -14.63 -7.99
N HIS A 171 -3.65 -15.51 -7.76
CA HIS A 171 -3.77 -16.63 -6.83
C HIS A 171 -3.07 -16.30 -5.51
N TRP A 172 -3.66 -15.39 -4.73
CA TRP A 172 -3.11 -14.93 -3.47
C TRP A 172 -2.96 -16.07 -2.46
N PRO A 173 -1.80 -16.18 -1.77
CA PRO A 173 -1.63 -17.17 -0.72
C PRO A 173 -2.52 -16.86 0.49
N ALA A 174 -3.01 -17.91 1.14
CA ALA A 174 -3.83 -17.80 2.35
C ALA A 174 -2.97 -17.61 3.60
N TYR A 175 -2.15 -16.55 3.63
CA TYR A 175 -1.26 -16.25 4.76
C TYR A 175 -1.97 -15.54 5.91
N PHE A 176 -3.09 -14.91 5.65
CA PHE A 176 -3.89 -14.21 6.65
C PHE A 176 -5.31 -14.76 6.65
N GLY A 177 -5.93 -14.81 7.82
CA GLY A 177 -7.31 -15.27 7.95
C GLY A 177 -8.32 -14.37 7.23
N LYS A 178 -8.03 -13.06 7.13
CA LYS A 178 -8.86 -12.09 6.41
C LYS A 178 -8.00 -11.05 5.73
N MET A 179 -8.31 -10.78 4.47
CA MET A 179 -7.65 -9.75 3.66
C MET A 179 -8.67 -8.86 2.97
N GLY A 180 -8.32 -7.60 2.76
CA GLY A 180 -9.06 -6.68 1.90
C GLY A 180 -9.06 -7.14 0.44
N PRO A 181 -9.86 -6.50 -0.43
CA PRO A 181 -9.83 -6.77 -1.87
C PRO A 181 -8.46 -6.39 -2.46
N PRO A 182 -8.02 -7.06 -3.53
CA PRO A 182 -6.82 -6.65 -4.26
C PRO A 182 -6.92 -5.21 -4.75
N ARG A 183 -5.83 -4.47 -4.63
CA ARG A 183 -5.64 -3.14 -5.21
C ARG A 183 -4.54 -3.20 -6.25
N TYR A 184 -4.70 -2.46 -7.32
CA TYR A 184 -3.80 -2.47 -8.47
C TYR A 184 -3.12 -1.13 -8.68
N TRP A 185 -1.91 -1.20 -9.20
CA TRP A 185 -1.02 -0.08 -9.41
C TRP A 185 -0.37 -0.24 -10.77
N LEU A 186 -0.85 0.50 -11.76
CA LEU A 186 -0.43 0.41 -13.16
C LEU A 186 0.10 1.76 -13.62
N GLY A 187 1.30 1.77 -14.17
CA GLY A 187 1.87 3.01 -14.70
C GLY A 187 3.21 2.87 -15.39
N PRO A 188 3.59 3.88 -16.16
CA PRO A 188 4.89 3.95 -16.82
C PRO A 188 6.02 4.22 -15.82
N VAL A 189 7.25 4.19 -16.35
CA VAL A 189 8.47 4.60 -15.63
C VAL A 189 8.27 5.97 -14.98
N GLY A 190 8.77 6.13 -13.76
CA GLY A 190 8.70 7.39 -13.00
C GLY A 190 7.43 7.58 -12.18
N THR A 191 6.37 6.77 -12.38
CA THR A 191 5.21 6.81 -11.47
C THR A 191 5.64 6.44 -10.05
N MET A 192 5.11 7.16 -9.07
CA MET A 192 5.55 7.02 -7.68
C MET A 192 4.37 7.08 -6.70
N THR A 193 4.47 6.30 -5.65
CA THR A 193 3.73 6.52 -4.40
C THR A 193 4.74 7.02 -3.37
N PRO A 194 4.61 8.30 -2.92
CA PRO A 194 5.54 8.91 -1.97
C PRO A 194 5.59 8.19 -0.62
N LEU A 195 6.60 8.51 0.18
CA LEU A 195 6.87 7.88 1.46
C LEU A 195 5.68 7.99 2.42
N HIS A 196 5.20 6.88 2.91
CA HIS A 196 4.07 6.76 3.84
C HIS A 196 4.10 5.43 4.58
N CYS A 197 3.29 5.27 5.59
CA CYS A 197 3.09 3.97 6.23
C CYS A 197 1.61 3.62 6.35
N ASP A 198 1.33 2.33 6.27
CA ASP A 198 0.04 1.72 6.56
C ASP A 198 0.09 1.00 7.91
N PHE A 199 -1.06 0.87 8.60
CA PHE A 199 -1.14 0.12 9.85
C PHE A 199 -1.77 -1.27 9.69
N ASP A 200 -1.82 -1.77 8.47
CA ASP A 200 -2.16 -3.15 8.13
C ASP A 200 -0.92 -3.84 7.54
N ASP A 201 -0.76 -5.12 7.84
CA ASP A 201 0.22 -5.96 7.15
C ASP A 201 -0.14 -6.03 5.66
N ASN A 202 0.86 -5.85 4.79
CA ASN A 202 0.67 -5.73 3.36
C ASN A 202 1.46 -6.81 2.60
N LEU A 203 0.78 -7.48 1.67
CA LEU A 203 1.41 -8.31 0.63
C LEU A 203 1.41 -7.54 -0.68
N PHE A 204 2.58 -7.27 -1.21
CA PHE A 204 2.79 -6.55 -2.47
C PHE A 204 3.36 -7.49 -3.53
N ALA A 205 2.57 -7.79 -4.56
CA ALA A 205 2.93 -8.65 -5.68
C ALA A 205 3.36 -7.82 -6.89
N GLN A 206 4.55 -8.07 -7.42
CA GLN A 206 5.02 -7.47 -8.66
C GLN A 206 4.68 -8.39 -9.83
N ILE A 207 3.91 -7.86 -10.79
CA ILE A 207 3.38 -8.64 -11.93
C ILE A 207 4.18 -8.33 -13.19
N TRP A 208 4.33 -7.05 -13.56
CA TRP A 208 5.12 -6.59 -14.70
C TRP A 208 6.09 -5.50 -14.30
N GLY A 209 7.21 -5.43 -15.03
CA GLY A 209 8.23 -4.41 -14.82
C GLY A 209 8.87 -4.48 -13.44
N ALA A 210 9.80 -3.56 -13.18
CA ALA A 210 10.49 -3.47 -11.90
C ALA A 210 10.10 -2.20 -11.14
N LYS A 211 10.07 -2.28 -9.81
CA LYS A 211 9.88 -1.12 -8.94
C LYS A 211 10.97 -1.05 -7.89
N ARG A 212 11.41 0.16 -7.60
CA ARG A 212 12.26 0.48 -6.45
C ARG A 212 11.38 0.78 -5.26
N ILE A 213 11.68 0.16 -4.13
CA ILE A 213 10.98 0.40 -2.87
C ILE A 213 12.01 0.75 -1.80
N PHE A 214 11.83 1.92 -1.16
CA PHE A 214 12.53 2.25 0.08
C PHE A 214 11.64 1.90 1.26
N LEU A 215 12.22 1.26 2.27
CA LEU A 215 11.54 0.88 3.51
C LEU A 215 12.27 1.51 4.69
N VAL A 216 11.51 2.14 5.61
CA VAL A 216 12.06 2.74 6.83
C VAL A 216 11.31 2.17 8.04
N PRO A 217 12.04 1.72 9.10
CA PRO A 217 11.40 1.09 10.24
C PRO A 217 10.51 2.06 11.04
N PRO A 218 9.44 1.57 11.68
CA PRO A 218 8.43 2.40 12.36
C PRO A 218 8.99 3.33 13.44
N HIS A 219 10.04 2.91 14.16
CA HIS A 219 10.62 3.70 15.23
C HIS A 219 11.46 4.90 14.75
N HIS A 220 11.67 5.03 13.44
CA HIS A 220 12.30 6.20 12.82
C HIS A 220 11.28 7.26 12.37
N ASP A 221 10.00 7.11 12.69
CA ASP A 221 8.95 8.00 12.21
C ASP A 221 9.19 9.47 12.56
N ALA A 222 9.74 9.77 13.75
CA ALA A 222 10.06 11.12 14.16
C ALA A 222 11.10 11.82 13.25
N PHE A 223 11.91 11.06 12.52
CA PHE A 223 12.89 11.59 11.57
C PHE A 223 12.29 11.87 10.18
N LEU A 224 11.07 11.38 9.92
CA LEU A 224 10.42 11.42 8.61
C LEU A 224 9.37 12.53 8.47
N TYR A 225 9.18 13.38 9.48
CA TYR A 225 8.23 14.50 9.46
C TYR A 225 6.81 14.07 9.06
N PRO A 226 6.20 13.06 9.72
CA PRO A 226 4.94 12.50 9.30
C PRO A 226 3.81 13.54 9.33
N ASN A 227 2.97 13.51 8.30
CA ASN A 227 1.76 14.33 8.27
C ASN A 227 0.68 13.72 9.16
N GLU A 228 0.57 14.21 10.40
CA GLU A 228 -0.37 13.71 11.40
C GLU A 228 -1.83 14.11 11.12
N ALA A 229 -2.07 15.06 10.20
CA ALA A 229 -3.42 15.40 9.76
C ALA A 229 -4.13 14.28 8.98
N ASN A 230 -3.40 13.24 8.56
CA ASN A 230 -3.95 12.03 7.97
C ASN A 230 -3.60 10.79 8.81
N PRO A 231 -4.37 10.45 9.84
CA PRO A 231 -4.05 9.35 10.77
C PRO A 231 -4.17 7.96 10.17
N VAL A 232 -4.72 7.81 8.97
CA VAL A 232 -4.83 6.52 8.28
C VAL A 232 -3.59 6.24 7.43
N LEU A 233 -2.95 7.32 6.94
CA LEU A 233 -1.84 7.23 6.01
C LEU A 233 -0.82 8.32 6.36
N PHE A 234 0.05 8.04 7.30
CA PHE A 234 1.09 8.98 7.72
C PHE A 234 2.10 9.21 6.58
N GLY A 235 1.76 10.13 5.67
CA GLY A 235 2.65 10.53 4.59
C GLY A 235 3.81 11.37 5.10
N SER A 236 4.98 11.19 4.51
CA SER A 236 6.17 11.99 4.76
C SER A 236 6.49 12.88 3.56
N PRO A 237 6.91 14.12 3.77
CA PRO A 237 7.42 14.98 2.69
C PRO A 237 8.86 14.63 2.26
N PHE A 238 9.55 13.80 3.04
CA PHE A 238 10.92 13.39 2.77
C PHE A 238 10.96 12.34 1.65
N ASP A 239 11.83 12.55 0.65
CA ASP A 239 12.11 11.60 -0.41
C ASP A 239 13.47 10.91 -0.16
N PRO A 240 13.50 9.62 0.22
CA PRO A 240 14.75 8.92 0.47
C PRO A 240 15.58 8.67 -0.80
N GLU A 241 14.99 8.79 -1.99
CA GLU A 241 15.68 8.65 -3.26
C GLU A 241 16.39 9.95 -3.69
N GLN A 242 15.84 11.10 -3.31
CA GLN A 242 16.40 12.43 -3.56
C GLN A 242 16.37 13.25 -2.26
N PRO A 243 17.20 12.90 -1.28
CA PRO A 243 17.09 13.46 0.07
C PRO A 243 17.48 14.94 0.11
N ASP A 244 16.54 15.77 0.55
CA ASP A 244 16.80 17.17 0.91
C ASP A 244 17.01 17.26 2.42
N PHE A 245 18.26 17.14 2.84
CA PHE A 245 18.63 17.22 4.24
C PHE A 245 18.70 18.64 4.79
N ASP A 246 18.61 19.66 3.97
CA ASP A 246 18.53 21.05 4.44
C ASP A 246 17.10 21.37 4.82
N ALA A 247 16.11 20.92 4.03
CA ALA A 247 14.71 21.00 4.38
C ALA A 247 14.31 20.02 5.51
N TYR A 248 14.94 18.83 5.57
CA TYR A 248 14.59 17.75 6.51
C TYR A 248 15.81 17.22 7.27
N PRO A 249 16.43 18.04 8.15
CA PRO A 249 17.71 17.69 8.79
C PRO A 249 17.64 16.43 9.68
N LEU A 250 16.51 16.13 10.34
CA LEU A 250 16.36 14.93 11.15
C LEU A 250 16.39 13.66 10.31
N ALA A 251 16.05 13.72 9.02
CA ALA A 251 16.05 12.57 8.13
C ALA A 251 17.47 11.97 7.90
N ARG A 252 18.55 12.68 8.26
CA ARG A 252 19.90 12.12 8.33
C ARG A 252 20.03 10.96 9.30
N GLN A 253 19.13 10.85 10.27
CA GLN A 253 19.08 9.77 11.25
C GLN A 253 18.22 8.59 10.80
N ALA A 254 17.38 8.78 9.78
CA ALA A 254 16.62 7.69 9.18
C ALA A 254 17.57 6.65 8.55
N ARG A 255 17.09 5.40 8.46
CA ARG A 255 17.84 4.30 7.87
C ARG A 255 16.96 3.60 6.84
N PRO A 256 16.77 4.23 5.67
CA PRO A 256 16.03 3.61 4.58
C PRO A 256 16.81 2.40 4.04
N VAL A 257 16.09 1.32 3.77
CA VAL A 257 16.60 0.14 3.09
C VAL A 257 15.95 0.05 1.73
N GLU A 258 16.75 -0.10 0.68
CA GLU A 258 16.27 -0.22 -0.70
C GLU A 258 16.05 -1.69 -1.07
N VAL A 259 14.97 -1.94 -1.83
CA VAL A 259 14.75 -3.21 -2.52
C VAL A 259 14.19 -2.97 -3.93
N ILE A 260 14.73 -3.68 -4.91
CA ILE A 260 14.14 -3.76 -6.25
C ILE A 260 13.25 -5.00 -6.30
N VAL A 261 11.95 -4.78 -6.50
CA VAL A 261 10.99 -5.86 -6.76
C VAL A 261 10.84 -6.07 -8.27
N LYS A 262 10.86 -7.32 -8.68
CA LYS A 262 10.82 -7.76 -10.09
C LYS A 262 9.58 -8.62 -10.33
N PRO A 263 9.16 -8.84 -11.59
CA PRO A 263 8.08 -9.76 -11.90
C PRO A 263 8.25 -11.12 -11.21
N GLY A 264 7.23 -11.57 -10.53
CA GLY A 264 7.26 -12.81 -9.75
C GLY A 264 7.50 -12.63 -8.24
N ASP A 265 7.97 -11.46 -7.82
CA ASP A 265 8.24 -11.17 -6.41
C ASP A 265 6.96 -10.88 -5.61
N LEU A 266 6.92 -11.36 -4.36
CA LEU A 266 5.90 -11.03 -3.36
C LEU A 266 6.60 -10.45 -2.13
N LEU A 267 6.49 -9.14 -1.93
CA LEU A 267 7.06 -8.44 -0.78
C LEU A 267 6.03 -8.41 0.37
N TYR A 268 6.45 -8.81 1.56
CA TYR A 268 5.75 -8.56 2.80
C TYR A 268 6.24 -7.25 3.42
N VAL A 269 5.33 -6.32 3.65
CA VAL A 269 5.58 -5.06 4.36
C VAL A 269 4.77 -5.10 5.66
N PRO A 270 5.44 -5.18 6.83
CA PRO A 270 4.74 -5.15 8.11
C PRO A 270 4.06 -3.81 8.37
N ALA A 271 2.99 -3.82 9.14
CA ALA A 271 2.30 -2.62 9.59
C ALA A 271 3.27 -1.61 10.22
N GLY A 272 3.08 -0.33 9.89
CA GLY A 272 3.88 0.78 10.40
C GLY A 272 5.22 1.01 9.69
N TRP A 273 5.68 0.10 8.84
CA TRP A 273 6.87 0.35 8.01
C TRP A 273 6.59 1.42 6.96
N TYR A 274 7.36 2.50 7.00
CA TYR A 274 7.29 3.51 5.95
C TYR A 274 7.80 2.94 4.64
N HIS A 275 7.13 3.26 3.54
CA HIS A 275 7.56 2.81 2.23
C HIS A 275 7.26 3.84 1.14
N GLN A 276 8.21 3.97 0.22
CA GLN A 276 8.10 4.71 -1.02
C GLN A 276 8.25 3.74 -2.17
N VAL A 277 7.41 3.87 -3.20
CA VAL A 277 7.42 2.95 -4.34
C VAL A 277 7.52 3.72 -5.64
N ARG A 278 8.57 3.51 -6.42
CA ARG A 278 8.78 4.11 -7.75
C ARG A 278 8.86 3.03 -8.83
N ALA A 279 8.18 3.24 -9.94
CA ALA A 279 8.30 2.41 -11.13
C ALA A 279 9.59 2.72 -11.90
N LEU A 280 10.38 1.68 -12.17
CA LEU A 280 11.61 1.76 -12.98
C LEU A 280 11.34 1.42 -14.45
N GLU A 281 10.20 0.78 -14.71
CA GLU A 281 9.72 0.36 -16.01
C GLU A 281 8.20 0.54 -16.05
N PHE A 282 7.57 0.38 -17.24
CA PHE A 282 6.13 0.21 -17.29
C PHE A 282 5.75 -1.01 -16.44
N SER A 283 4.92 -0.80 -15.44
CA SER A 283 4.75 -1.77 -14.39
C SER A 283 3.30 -1.96 -13.97
N LEU A 284 2.98 -3.20 -13.62
CA LEU A 284 1.74 -3.58 -12.93
C LEU A 284 2.11 -4.29 -11.64
N SER A 285 1.57 -3.82 -10.54
CA SER A 285 1.60 -4.53 -9.26
C SER A 285 0.21 -4.61 -8.64
N SER A 286 0.05 -5.56 -7.75
CA SER A 286 -1.16 -5.68 -6.94
C SER A 286 -0.77 -5.85 -5.48
N ASN A 287 -1.58 -5.33 -4.57
CA ASN A 287 -1.39 -5.58 -3.16
C ASN A 287 -2.70 -5.88 -2.44
N ARG A 288 -2.58 -6.52 -1.29
CA ARG A 288 -3.68 -6.76 -0.35
C ARG A 288 -3.22 -6.49 1.07
N TRP A 289 -4.05 -5.76 1.80
CA TRP A 289 -3.85 -5.55 3.23
C TRP A 289 -4.58 -6.62 4.03
N ALA A 290 -3.91 -7.15 5.06
CA ALA A 290 -4.53 -7.98 6.06
C ALA A 290 -5.58 -7.18 6.85
N ARG A 291 -6.57 -7.88 7.39
CA ARG A 291 -7.56 -7.27 8.28
C ARG A 291 -7.40 -7.85 9.68
N GLY A 292 -7.30 -6.98 10.66
CA GLY A 292 -7.12 -7.35 12.06
C GLY A 292 -5.79 -6.87 12.63
N LEU A 293 -5.41 -7.43 13.78
CA LEU A 293 -4.16 -7.06 14.43
C LEU A 293 -2.96 -7.56 13.64
N PRO A 294 -1.94 -6.71 13.38
CA PRO A 294 -0.71 -7.12 12.72
C PRO A 294 -0.06 -8.34 13.35
N LEU A 295 0.54 -9.22 12.55
CA LEU A 295 1.12 -10.48 13.04
C LEU A 295 2.20 -10.24 14.11
N ALA A 296 2.99 -9.19 13.98
CA ALA A 296 4.01 -8.81 14.95
C ALA A 296 3.43 -8.40 16.31
N LEU A 297 2.15 -8.03 16.37
CA LEU A 297 1.49 -7.53 17.58
C LEU A 297 0.48 -8.51 18.19
N GLN A 298 0.29 -9.69 17.61
CA GLN A 298 -0.70 -10.67 18.10
C GLN A 298 -0.47 -11.10 19.54
N ASN A 299 0.75 -11.00 20.05
CA ASN A 299 1.13 -11.32 21.42
C ASN A 299 1.29 -10.09 22.33
N ASP A 300 1.03 -8.86 21.82
CA ASP A 300 1.09 -7.66 22.64
C ASP A 300 -0.10 -7.60 23.60
N LEU A 301 0.15 -7.89 24.87
CA LEU A 301 -0.88 -7.92 25.92
C LEU A 301 -1.51 -6.54 26.17
N ALA A 302 -0.80 -5.44 25.87
CA ALA A 302 -1.33 -4.09 26.04
C ALA A 302 -2.46 -3.77 25.06
N LEU A 303 -2.49 -4.45 23.90
CA LEU A 303 -3.53 -4.30 22.87
C LEU A 303 -4.73 -5.23 23.07
N ARG A 304 -4.63 -6.20 24.01
CA ARG A 304 -5.68 -7.19 24.30
C ARG A 304 -6.54 -6.82 25.50
N ARG A 305 -6.20 -5.74 26.20
CA ARG A 305 -7.02 -5.29 27.34
C ARG A 305 -8.18 -4.43 26.83
N PRO A 306 -9.43 -4.74 27.23
CA PRO A 306 -10.60 -3.92 26.92
C PRO A 306 -10.52 -2.54 27.58
#